data_37c53594bc34042deddeba94b257aad8
#
_entry.id   37c53594bc34042deddeba94b257aad8
#
_cell.length_a   1.000
_cell.length_b   1.000
_cell.length_c   1.000
_cell.angle_alpha   90.00
_cell.angle_beta   90.00
_cell.angle_gamma   90.00
#
_symmetry.space_group_name_H-M   'P 1'
#
loop_
_entity.id
_entity.type
_entity.pdbx_description
1 polymer ?
#
loop_
_entity_poly.entity_id
_entity_poly.type
_entity_poly.pdbx_seq_one_letter_code
_entity_poly.pdbx_strand_id
1 'polypeptide(L)'
;MTTHAPSAPPRRRGAYRPPAPIGGRGPLRHSPRRRLTVVAFLTPAMVILTVFVAWPMISALRLSFTDASGFGREKFVGFENYVRVFTDEDILRAMGNTALYALLFTPIAIALALGFALLLNNPLLPLRGVFRTALFTPFIVSLAVAAFAWSYLLDPQIGLLNYWLRGLGIQLGNVLQDPTLAMPAVVLVAVWKSFGFYMVIFLAGLQDIPTSLYEAARVDGASAGQRFRSITFPMLGNTMGFVVIVALIAALQAFDQIYVMTGGGPYGSTQTIVMEIYQSGFRKLELGFASALSYVLLLITLVLSLTQFLFFSRREKDAA
;
A
#
# COMPACT_ATOMS: atom_id res chain seq x y z
N MET A 1 0.60 -43.67 -88.53
CA MET A 1 1.58 -44.15 -87.49
C MET A 1 1.63 -43.14 -86.42
N THR A 2 0.86 -43.33 -85.34
CA THR A 2 0.80 -42.43 -84.15
C THR A 2 1.40 -43.20 -82.98
N THR A 3 2.56 -42.73 -82.56
CA THR A 3 3.30 -43.31 -81.42
C THR A 3 2.75 -42.70 -80.08
N HIS A 4 2.11 -43.57 -79.31
CA HIS A 4 1.73 -43.26 -77.93
C HIS A 4 2.99 -43.27 -77.03
N ALA A 5 3.25 -42.16 -76.36
CA ALA A 5 4.22 -42.10 -75.27
C ALA A 5 3.59 -42.61 -73.95
N PRO A 6 4.34 -43.35 -73.11
CA PRO A 6 3.81 -43.89 -71.88
C PRO A 6 3.73 -42.79 -70.77
N SER A 7 2.60 -42.80 -70.08
CA SER A 7 2.31 -41.87 -68.94
C SER A 7 3.19 -42.20 -67.72
N ALA A 8 3.76 -41.16 -67.10
CA ALA A 8 4.55 -41.27 -65.88
C ALA A 8 3.67 -41.67 -64.67
N PRO A 9 4.19 -42.45 -63.72
CA PRO A 9 3.47 -42.89 -62.54
C PRO A 9 3.22 -41.75 -61.57
N PRO A 10 2.13 -41.77 -60.80
CA PRO A 10 1.79 -40.69 -59.86
C PRO A 10 2.83 -40.60 -58.71
N ARG A 11 3.35 -39.37 -58.41
CA ARG A 11 4.20 -39.10 -57.30
C ARG A 11 3.46 -39.45 -56.00
N ARG A 12 3.98 -40.40 -55.23
CA ARG A 12 3.54 -40.68 -53.84
C ARG A 12 3.63 -39.42 -53.00
N ARG A 13 2.49 -38.90 -52.53
CA ARG A 13 2.39 -37.87 -51.52
C ARG A 13 3.15 -38.36 -50.30
N GLY A 14 4.20 -37.63 -49.90
CA GLY A 14 4.95 -37.91 -48.69
C GLY A 14 3.99 -37.97 -47.49
N ALA A 15 4.00 -39.10 -46.81
CA ALA A 15 3.22 -39.28 -45.61
C ALA A 15 3.63 -38.21 -44.59
N TYR A 16 2.66 -37.37 -44.12
CA TYR A 16 2.84 -36.44 -43.03
C TYR A 16 3.29 -37.23 -41.79
N ARG A 17 4.56 -37.07 -41.39
CA ARG A 17 5.04 -37.51 -40.08
C ARG A 17 4.65 -36.44 -39.08
N PRO A 18 3.75 -36.72 -38.10
CA PRO A 18 3.50 -35.77 -37.01
C PRO A 18 4.82 -35.51 -36.28
N PRO A 19 5.09 -34.26 -35.88
CA PRO A 19 6.26 -33.94 -35.06
C PRO A 19 6.26 -34.83 -33.82
N ALA A 20 7.46 -35.37 -33.50
CA ALA A 20 7.62 -36.18 -32.29
C ALA A 20 7.10 -35.40 -31.08
N PRO A 21 6.38 -36.03 -30.13
CA PRO A 21 5.92 -35.37 -28.94
C PRO A 21 7.12 -34.75 -28.24
N ILE A 22 7.06 -33.42 -28.02
CA ILE A 22 8.07 -32.69 -27.27
C ILE A 22 8.17 -33.39 -25.91
N GLY A 23 9.30 -34.10 -25.73
CA GLY A 23 9.52 -35.01 -24.61
C GLY A 23 9.05 -34.42 -23.33
N GLY A 24 8.15 -35.10 -22.63
CA GLY A 24 7.63 -34.73 -21.36
C GLY A 24 8.80 -34.37 -20.44
N ARG A 25 8.81 -33.14 -19.90
CA ARG A 25 9.73 -32.77 -18.85
C ARG A 25 9.47 -33.72 -17.69
N GLY A 26 10.28 -34.76 -17.57
CA GLY A 26 10.24 -35.67 -16.43
C GLY A 26 10.34 -34.86 -15.14
N PRO A 27 9.83 -35.38 -14.01
CA PRO A 27 9.84 -34.66 -12.74
C PRO A 27 11.25 -34.13 -12.51
N LEU A 28 11.35 -32.81 -12.31
CA LEU A 28 12.61 -32.09 -12.15
C LEU A 28 13.38 -32.73 -10.97
N ARG A 29 14.23 -33.74 -11.25
CA ARG A 29 15.13 -34.29 -10.25
C ARG A 29 15.97 -33.14 -9.70
N HIS A 30 15.69 -32.77 -8.45
CA HIS A 30 16.45 -31.75 -7.74
C HIS A 30 17.87 -32.25 -7.53
N SER A 31 18.78 -31.94 -8.46
CA SER A 31 20.19 -32.28 -8.29
C SER A 31 20.73 -31.56 -7.07
N PRO A 32 21.56 -32.18 -6.22
CA PRO A 32 22.12 -31.54 -5.03
C PRO A 32 22.89 -30.25 -5.37
N ARG A 33 23.51 -30.17 -6.56
CA ARG A 33 24.14 -28.95 -7.07
C ARG A 33 23.16 -27.80 -7.23
N ARG A 34 21.95 -28.04 -7.73
CA ARG A 34 20.93 -26.99 -7.87
C ARG A 34 20.45 -26.47 -6.52
N ARG A 35 20.32 -27.35 -5.52
CA ARG A 35 19.99 -26.95 -4.14
C ARG A 35 21.10 -26.09 -3.54
N LEU A 36 22.35 -26.49 -3.70
CA LEU A 36 23.52 -25.73 -3.23
C LEU A 36 23.58 -24.33 -3.87
N THR A 37 23.34 -24.25 -5.18
CA THR A 37 23.29 -22.96 -5.88
C THR A 37 22.17 -22.06 -5.33
N VAL A 38 20.94 -22.59 -5.16
CA VAL A 38 19.81 -21.83 -4.60
C VAL A 38 20.14 -21.34 -3.19
N VAL A 39 20.67 -22.21 -2.32
CA VAL A 39 21.09 -21.84 -0.97
C VAL A 39 22.15 -20.76 -1.00
N ALA A 40 23.21 -20.92 -1.81
CA ALA A 40 24.29 -19.93 -1.91
C ALA A 40 23.80 -18.55 -2.35
N PHE A 41 22.84 -18.48 -3.31
CA PHE A 41 22.27 -17.21 -3.74
C PHE A 41 21.31 -16.58 -2.71
N LEU A 42 20.57 -17.39 -1.95
CA LEU A 42 19.64 -16.89 -0.93
C LEU A 42 20.33 -16.54 0.40
N THR A 43 21.47 -17.18 0.71
CA THR A 43 22.15 -17.01 2.00
C THR A 43 22.46 -15.56 2.36
N PRO A 44 23.03 -14.70 1.48
CA PRO A 44 23.31 -13.31 1.85
C PRO A 44 22.07 -12.54 2.27
N ALA A 45 20.97 -12.69 1.52
CA ALA A 45 19.69 -12.05 1.84
C ALA A 45 19.10 -12.59 3.15
N MET A 46 19.13 -13.92 3.34
CA MET A 46 18.63 -14.57 4.56
C MET A 46 19.43 -14.17 5.80
N VAL A 47 20.77 -14.04 5.69
CA VAL A 47 21.61 -13.58 6.79
C VAL A 47 21.25 -12.15 7.19
N ILE A 48 21.12 -11.23 6.21
CA ILE A 48 20.74 -9.84 6.47
C ILE A 48 19.36 -9.79 7.13
N LEU A 49 18.35 -10.48 6.60
CA LEU A 49 17.02 -10.54 7.18
C LEU A 49 16.99 -11.14 8.59
N THR A 50 17.80 -12.18 8.83
CA THR A 50 17.85 -12.80 10.16
C THR A 50 18.49 -11.87 11.18
N VAL A 51 19.62 -11.24 10.86
CA VAL A 51 20.38 -10.41 11.80
C VAL A 51 19.71 -9.06 12.03
N PHE A 52 19.18 -8.41 10.99
CA PHE A 52 18.66 -7.04 11.08
C PHE A 52 17.14 -6.93 11.20
N VAL A 53 16.41 -8.00 10.94
CA VAL A 53 14.94 -7.99 11.07
C VAL A 53 14.47 -9.02 12.11
N ALA A 54 14.77 -10.31 11.89
CA ALA A 54 14.22 -11.36 12.73
C ALA A 54 14.78 -11.30 14.17
N TRP A 55 16.08 -11.09 14.32
CA TRP A 55 16.72 -11.01 15.65
C TRP A 55 16.21 -9.80 16.47
N PRO A 56 16.18 -8.54 15.96
CA PRO A 56 15.60 -7.41 16.69
C PRO A 56 14.12 -7.62 16.99
N MET A 57 13.37 -8.23 16.10
CA MET A 57 11.96 -8.55 16.33
C MET A 57 11.80 -9.51 17.51
N ILE A 58 12.54 -10.62 17.56
CA ILE A 58 12.51 -11.56 18.68
C ILE A 58 12.96 -10.88 19.99
N SER A 59 13.99 -10.03 19.92
CA SER A 59 14.47 -9.29 21.06
C SER A 59 13.41 -8.32 21.61
N ALA A 60 12.73 -7.58 20.73
CA ALA A 60 11.63 -6.71 21.11
C ALA A 60 10.45 -7.50 21.71
N LEU A 61 10.16 -8.72 21.20
CA LEU A 61 9.14 -9.59 21.81
C LEU A 61 9.52 -9.93 23.25
N ARG A 62 10.78 -10.29 23.50
CA ARG A 62 11.25 -10.56 24.87
C ARG A 62 11.13 -9.30 25.74
N LEU A 63 11.56 -8.14 25.24
CA LEU A 63 11.48 -6.88 25.97
C LEU A 63 10.05 -6.49 26.32
N SER A 64 9.06 -6.81 25.49
CA SER A 64 7.65 -6.47 25.73
C SER A 64 7.08 -7.06 27.04
N PHE A 65 7.71 -8.11 27.59
CA PHE A 65 7.35 -8.74 28.87
C PHE A 65 8.20 -8.23 30.04
N THR A 66 9.00 -7.20 29.85
CA THR A 66 9.91 -6.64 30.88
C THR A 66 9.63 -5.15 31.11
N ASP A 67 10.11 -4.63 32.23
CA ASP A 67 10.15 -3.20 32.55
C ASP A 67 11.40 -2.51 31.97
N ALA A 68 11.94 -3.07 30.84
CA ALA A 68 13.17 -2.55 30.26
C ALA A 68 13.10 -1.07 30.02
N SER A 69 14.01 -0.35 30.67
CA SER A 69 14.27 1.07 30.49
C SER A 69 15.65 1.24 29.88
N GLY A 70 15.94 2.41 29.29
CA GLY A 70 17.26 2.67 28.69
C GLY A 70 18.42 2.57 29.70
N PHE A 71 18.13 2.51 31.00
CA PHE A 71 19.08 2.43 32.09
C PHE A 71 18.56 1.45 33.16
N GLY A 72 19.37 0.50 33.55
CA GLY A 72 19.09 -0.37 34.69
C GLY A 72 18.99 -1.86 34.37
N ARG A 73 18.57 -2.63 35.39
CA ARG A 73 18.33 -4.08 35.22
C ARG A 73 16.91 -4.32 34.79
N GLU A 74 16.76 -5.09 33.73
CA GLU A 74 15.45 -5.56 33.27
C GLU A 74 14.82 -6.51 34.28
N LYS A 75 13.56 -6.28 34.66
CA LYS A 75 12.76 -7.22 35.44
C LYS A 75 11.65 -7.76 34.54
N PHE A 76 11.36 -9.03 34.69
CA PHE A 76 10.21 -9.64 34.05
C PHE A 76 8.92 -9.21 34.74
N VAL A 77 8.00 -8.57 33.99
CA VAL A 77 6.71 -8.06 34.47
C VAL A 77 5.52 -8.80 33.84
N GLY A 78 5.78 -9.84 33.05
CA GLY A 78 4.73 -10.63 32.39
C GLY A 78 3.90 -9.77 31.45
N PHE A 79 2.59 -9.77 31.60
CA PHE A 79 1.63 -9.08 30.73
C PHE A 79 1.29 -7.65 31.17
N GLU A 80 1.95 -7.08 32.15
CA GLU A 80 1.64 -5.75 32.70
C GLU A 80 1.66 -4.67 31.64
N ASN A 81 2.68 -4.66 30.75
CA ASN A 81 2.74 -3.74 29.63
C ASN A 81 1.53 -3.84 28.69
N TYR A 82 1.08 -5.08 28.43
CA TYR A 82 -0.09 -5.30 27.58
C TYR A 82 -1.39 -4.87 28.26
N VAL A 83 -1.52 -5.06 29.57
CA VAL A 83 -2.67 -4.54 30.34
C VAL A 83 -2.68 -3.03 30.25
N ARG A 84 -1.53 -2.35 30.46
CA ARG A 84 -1.38 -0.91 30.34
C ARG A 84 -1.81 -0.40 28.95
N VAL A 85 -1.48 -1.10 27.86
CA VAL A 85 -1.91 -0.73 26.49
C VAL A 85 -3.43 -0.59 26.37
N PHE A 86 -4.20 -1.41 27.06
CA PHE A 86 -5.67 -1.42 27.00
C PHE A 86 -6.36 -0.67 28.14
N THR A 87 -5.62 -0.14 29.11
CA THR A 87 -6.17 0.59 30.26
C THR A 87 -5.75 2.06 30.32
N ASP A 88 -4.67 2.42 29.65
CA ASP A 88 -4.15 3.81 29.61
C ASP A 88 -4.99 4.65 28.62
N GLU A 89 -5.60 5.73 29.12
CA GLU A 89 -6.48 6.60 28.32
C GLU A 89 -5.77 7.27 27.16
N ASP A 90 -4.50 7.64 27.32
CA ASP A 90 -3.73 8.29 26.25
C ASP A 90 -3.43 7.30 25.13
N ILE A 91 -3.17 6.04 25.46
CA ILE A 91 -2.98 4.97 24.48
C ILE A 91 -4.28 4.66 23.73
N LEU A 92 -5.40 4.57 24.44
CA LEU A 92 -6.71 4.35 23.82
C LEU A 92 -7.08 5.51 22.88
N ARG A 93 -6.76 6.76 23.27
CA ARG A 93 -6.91 7.93 22.41
C ARG A 93 -6.02 7.82 21.16
N ALA A 94 -4.76 7.42 21.30
CA ALA A 94 -3.83 7.23 20.19
C ALA A 94 -4.32 6.12 19.23
N MET A 95 -4.91 5.03 19.75
CA MET A 95 -5.57 4.00 18.95
C MET A 95 -6.77 4.57 18.17
N GLY A 96 -7.62 5.35 18.83
CA GLY A 96 -8.74 6.03 18.20
C GLY A 96 -8.31 6.99 17.09
N ASN A 97 -7.28 7.79 17.34
CA ASN A 97 -6.70 8.69 16.33
C ASN A 97 -6.09 7.93 15.15
N THR A 98 -5.43 6.81 15.40
CA THR A 98 -4.90 5.95 14.33
C THR A 98 -6.02 5.37 13.47
N ALA A 99 -7.10 4.92 14.09
CA ALA A 99 -8.29 4.45 13.38
C ALA A 99 -8.96 5.57 12.58
N LEU A 100 -9.10 6.76 13.17
CA LEU A 100 -9.64 7.95 12.48
C LEU A 100 -8.78 8.34 11.28
N TYR A 101 -7.45 8.38 11.47
CA TYR A 101 -6.51 8.64 10.38
C TYR A 101 -6.67 7.62 9.24
N ALA A 102 -6.71 6.33 9.56
CA ALA A 102 -6.87 5.28 8.57
C ALA A 102 -8.23 5.36 7.84
N LEU A 103 -9.30 5.69 8.56
CA LEU A 103 -10.65 5.86 8.02
C LEU A 103 -10.75 7.08 7.08
N LEU A 104 -10.04 8.15 7.36
CA LEU A 104 -10.00 9.33 6.48
C LEU A 104 -9.05 9.13 5.30
N PHE A 105 -7.82 8.70 5.57
CA PHE A 105 -6.78 8.57 4.55
C PHE A 105 -7.12 7.54 3.48
N THR A 106 -7.46 6.32 3.91
CA THR A 106 -7.58 5.18 2.98
C THR A 106 -8.67 5.40 1.91
N PRO A 107 -9.93 5.72 2.26
CA PRO A 107 -10.98 5.89 1.25
C PRO A 107 -10.74 7.11 0.37
N ILE A 108 -10.23 8.23 0.93
CA ILE A 108 -9.97 9.44 0.13
C ILE A 108 -8.84 9.19 -0.86
N ALA A 109 -7.72 8.58 -0.42
CA ALA A 109 -6.60 8.27 -1.29
C ALA A 109 -7.00 7.31 -2.41
N ILE A 110 -7.78 6.27 -2.11
CA ILE A 110 -8.26 5.29 -3.09
C ILE A 110 -9.25 5.95 -4.08
N ALA A 111 -10.20 6.74 -3.59
CA ALA A 111 -11.19 7.40 -4.45
C ALA A 111 -10.51 8.36 -5.44
N LEU A 112 -9.56 9.17 -4.97
CA LEU A 112 -8.77 10.05 -5.84
C LEU A 112 -7.91 9.24 -6.82
N ALA A 113 -7.21 8.23 -6.35
CA ALA A 113 -6.36 7.38 -7.17
C ALA A 113 -7.15 6.69 -8.29
N LEU A 114 -8.29 6.08 -7.97
CA LEU A 114 -9.15 5.42 -8.95
C LEU A 114 -9.77 6.45 -9.92
N GLY A 115 -10.24 7.59 -9.41
CA GLY A 115 -10.81 8.66 -10.24
C GLY A 115 -9.81 9.17 -11.28
N PHE A 116 -8.59 9.49 -10.86
CA PHE A 116 -7.53 9.93 -11.77
C PHE A 116 -7.05 8.80 -12.69
N ALA A 117 -6.98 7.55 -12.22
CA ALA A 117 -6.64 6.42 -13.08
C ALA A 117 -7.67 6.22 -14.20
N LEU A 118 -8.96 6.30 -13.91
CA LEU A 118 -10.04 6.24 -14.90
C LEU A 118 -9.93 7.38 -15.91
N LEU A 119 -9.68 8.60 -15.45
CA LEU A 119 -9.50 9.77 -16.32
C LEU A 119 -8.29 9.58 -17.25
N LEU A 120 -7.14 9.17 -16.72
CA LEU A 120 -5.89 9.00 -17.46
C LEU A 120 -5.84 7.73 -18.30
N ASN A 121 -6.77 6.80 -18.11
CA ASN A 121 -6.93 5.62 -18.96
C ASN A 121 -7.63 5.98 -20.30
N ASN A 122 -8.27 7.15 -20.40
CA ASN A 122 -8.90 7.57 -21.65
C ASN A 122 -7.84 7.88 -22.71
N PRO A 123 -7.83 7.17 -23.87
CA PRO A 123 -6.88 7.37 -24.93
C PRO A 123 -7.00 8.75 -25.61
N LEU A 124 -8.14 9.41 -25.50
CA LEU A 124 -8.41 10.73 -26.09
C LEU A 124 -7.83 11.89 -25.25
N LEU A 125 -7.36 11.63 -24.03
CA LEU A 125 -6.77 12.68 -23.19
C LEU A 125 -5.39 13.08 -23.73
N PRO A 126 -5.21 14.35 -24.16
CA PRO A 126 -3.90 14.83 -24.61
C PRO A 126 -2.93 14.88 -23.42
N LEU A 127 -1.63 14.74 -23.70
CA LEU A 127 -0.56 14.87 -22.70
C LEU A 127 -0.70 13.96 -21.47
N ARG A 128 -1.42 12.83 -21.60
CA ARG A 128 -1.66 11.89 -20.48
C ARG A 128 -0.38 11.44 -19.78
N GLY A 129 0.73 11.31 -20.50
CA GLY A 129 2.04 11.00 -19.93
C GLY A 129 2.52 12.08 -18.96
N VAL A 130 2.39 13.35 -19.34
CA VAL A 130 2.75 14.51 -18.50
C VAL A 130 1.90 14.52 -17.22
N PHE A 131 0.58 14.34 -17.34
CA PHE A 131 -0.30 14.29 -16.18
C PHE A 131 0.04 13.10 -15.24
N ARG A 132 0.33 11.92 -15.79
CA ARG A 132 0.78 10.77 -14.99
C ARG A 132 2.03 11.10 -14.18
N THR A 133 3.04 11.68 -14.83
CA THR A 133 4.28 12.07 -14.18
C THR A 133 4.03 13.14 -13.12
N ALA A 134 3.30 14.19 -13.44
CA ALA A 134 3.01 15.29 -12.51
C ALA A 134 2.26 14.82 -11.26
N LEU A 135 1.25 13.94 -11.41
CA LEU A 135 0.47 13.41 -10.29
C LEU A 135 1.24 12.37 -9.46
N PHE A 136 2.21 11.69 -10.08
CA PHE A 136 3.09 10.73 -9.38
C PHE A 136 4.26 11.42 -8.66
N THR A 137 4.71 12.57 -9.14
CA THR A 137 5.91 13.28 -8.64
C THR A 137 5.90 13.52 -7.12
N PRO A 138 4.78 13.91 -6.46
CA PRO A 138 4.74 14.07 -5.01
C PRO A 138 5.15 12.82 -4.24
N PHE A 139 4.89 11.62 -4.77
CA PHE A 139 5.27 10.36 -4.13
C PHE A 139 6.79 10.16 -4.01
N ILE A 140 7.59 10.75 -4.90
CA ILE A 140 9.05 10.62 -4.91
C ILE A 140 9.69 11.42 -3.76
N VAL A 141 9.06 12.53 -3.34
CA VAL A 141 9.58 13.38 -2.27
C VAL A 141 9.47 12.65 -0.92
N SER A 142 10.47 12.81 -0.04
CA SER A 142 10.36 12.32 1.35
C SER A 142 9.13 12.91 2.03
N LEU A 143 8.39 12.08 2.77
CA LEU A 143 7.17 12.55 3.46
C LEU A 143 7.49 13.59 4.54
N ALA A 144 8.61 13.43 5.25
CA ALA A 144 9.06 14.41 6.23
C ALA A 144 9.36 15.78 5.60
N VAL A 145 10.02 15.80 4.43
CA VAL A 145 10.30 17.05 3.69
C VAL A 145 9.00 17.68 3.17
N ALA A 146 8.11 16.88 2.63
CA ALA A 146 6.79 17.36 2.20
C ALA A 146 5.98 17.93 3.37
N ALA A 147 5.95 17.24 4.51
CA ALA A 147 5.28 17.68 5.73
C ALA A 147 5.83 19.02 6.24
N PHE A 148 7.15 19.19 6.22
CA PHE A 148 7.80 20.44 6.60
C PHE A 148 7.40 21.58 5.67
N ALA A 149 7.43 21.37 4.34
CA ALA A 149 7.00 22.37 3.37
C ALA A 149 5.52 22.76 3.55
N TRP A 150 4.64 21.77 3.78
CA TRP A 150 3.23 22.02 4.03
C TRP A 150 2.97 22.75 5.37
N SER A 151 3.79 22.49 6.41
CA SER A 151 3.71 23.24 7.67
C SER A 151 3.97 24.73 7.44
N TYR A 152 4.94 25.07 6.59
CA TYR A 152 5.18 26.47 6.20
C TYR A 152 4.04 27.05 5.36
N LEU A 153 3.50 26.29 4.42
CA LEU A 153 2.38 26.75 3.57
C LEU A 153 1.12 27.03 4.39
N LEU A 154 0.89 26.23 5.44
CA LEU A 154 -0.27 26.33 6.33
C LEU A 154 -0.07 27.32 7.50
N ASP A 155 1.13 27.89 7.66
CA ASP A 155 1.42 28.82 8.75
C ASP A 155 0.49 30.05 8.69
N PRO A 156 -0.15 30.45 9.81
CA PRO A 156 -1.13 31.54 9.82
C PRO A 156 -0.51 32.93 9.56
N GLN A 157 0.78 33.11 9.80
CA GLN A 157 1.44 34.42 9.70
C GLN A 157 2.20 34.59 8.38
N ILE A 158 3.01 33.60 8.00
CA ILE A 158 3.93 33.65 6.87
C ILE A 158 3.55 32.71 5.72
N GLY A 159 2.50 31.86 5.91
CA GLY A 159 2.11 30.84 4.95
C GLY A 159 1.53 31.42 3.65
N LEU A 160 2.11 31.00 2.52
CA LEU A 160 1.69 31.43 1.19
C LEU A 160 0.23 31.07 0.89
N LEU A 161 -0.23 29.90 1.34
CA LEU A 161 -1.62 29.48 1.19
C LEU A 161 -2.57 30.43 1.93
N ASN A 162 -2.22 30.80 3.14
CA ASN A 162 -2.98 31.75 3.94
C ASN A 162 -3.02 33.15 3.31
N TYR A 163 -1.90 33.59 2.74
CA TYR A 163 -1.83 34.85 2.00
C TYR A 163 -2.81 34.91 0.82
N TRP A 164 -2.85 33.87 -0.01
CA TRP A 164 -3.77 33.81 -1.17
C TRP A 164 -5.22 33.68 -0.78
N LEU A 165 -5.53 32.87 0.25
CA LEU A 165 -6.89 32.68 0.75
C LEU A 165 -7.46 33.95 1.39
N ARG A 166 -6.62 34.74 2.09
CA ARG A 166 -7.02 36.07 2.59
C ARG A 166 -7.42 37.02 1.47
N GLY A 167 -6.71 36.96 0.32
CA GLY A 167 -7.08 37.71 -0.89
C GLY A 167 -8.47 37.35 -1.44
N LEU A 168 -8.96 36.13 -1.13
CA LEU A 168 -10.31 35.64 -1.47
C LEU A 168 -11.34 35.83 -0.33
N GLY A 169 -10.94 36.53 0.74
CA GLY A 169 -11.79 36.74 1.92
C GLY A 169 -11.87 35.53 2.90
N ILE A 170 -11.08 34.48 2.66
CA ILE A 170 -11.04 33.28 3.50
C ILE A 170 -9.87 33.41 4.49
N GLN A 171 -10.18 33.35 5.79
CA GLN A 171 -9.15 33.31 6.84
C GLN A 171 -9.06 31.88 7.36
N LEU A 172 -8.01 31.16 6.96
CA LEU A 172 -7.63 29.92 7.63
C LEU A 172 -6.96 30.33 8.95
N GLY A 173 -7.57 30.04 10.07
CA GLY A 173 -6.91 30.19 11.40
C GLY A 173 -5.63 29.32 11.48
N ASN A 174 -5.15 29.06 12.68
CA ASN A 174 -4.03 28.15 12.87
C ASN A 174 -4.51 26.68 12.75
N VAL A 175 -4.61 26.19 11.52
CA VAL A 175 -5.16 24.85 11.21
C VAL A 175 -4.43 23.74 11.95
N LEU A 176 -3.09 23.83 12.09
CA LEU A 176 -2.27 22.82 12.78
C LEU A 176 -2.37 22.88 14.30
N GLN A 177 -2.88 23.99 14.86
CA GLN A 177 -3.11 24.17 16.29
C GLN A 177 -4.59 24.06 16.68
N ASP A 178 -5.46 23.74 15.72
CA ASP A 178 -6.86 23.48 15.98
C ASP A 178 -7.09 21.97 16.17
N PRO A 179 -7.62 21.52 17.32
CA PRO A 179 -7.82 20.08 17.58
C PRO A 179 -8.72 19.37 16.58
N THR A 180 -9.61 20.09 15.89
CA THR A 180 -10.55 19.52 14.93
C THR A 180 -10.01 19.51 13.50
N LEU A 181 -9.14 20.48 13.16
CA LEU A 181 -8.60 20.65 11.81
C LEU A 181 -7.23 20.01 11.60
N ALA A 182 -6.46 19.82 12.68
CA ALA A 182 -5.09 19.30 12.59
C ALA A 182 -5.03 17.90 11.95
N MET A 183 -5.89 16.96 12.37
CA MET A 183 -5.94 15.62 11.80
C MET A 183 -6.35 15.62 10.32
N PRO A 184 -7.43 16.30 9.88
CA PRO A 184 -7.75 16.46 8.46
C PRO A 184 -6.61 17.09 7.63
N ALA A 185 -5.92 18.10 8.17
CA ALA A 185 -4.80 18.72 7.45
C ALA A 185 -3.63 17.75 7.22
N VAL A 186 -3.25 16.99 8.25
CA VAL A 186 -2.22 15.95 8.15
C VAL A 186 -2.62 14.87 7.14
N VAL A 187 -3.88 14.43 7.17
CA VAL A 187 -4.43 13.46 6.22
C VAL A 187 -4.39 14.01 4.79
N LEU A 188 -4.76 15.27 4.57
CA LEU A 188 -4.74 15.90 3.25
C LEU A 188 -3.34 15.85 2.63
N VAL A 189 -2.32 16.19 3.40
CA VAL A 189 -0.91 16.16 2.94
C VAL A 189 -0.48 14.74 2.59
N ALA A 190 -0.85 13.76 3.42
CA ALA A 190 -0.53 12.37 3.16
C ALA A 190 -1.25 11.81 1.92
N VAL A 191 -2.52 12.18 1.73
CA VAL A 191 -3.30 11.83 0.53
C VAL A 191 -2.67 12.44 -0.70
N TRP A 192 -2.39 13.76 -0.68
CA TRP A 192 -1.74 14.46 -1.80
C TRP A 192 -0.42 13.80 -2.21
N LYS A 193 0.36 13.38 -1.23
CA LYS A 193 1.64 12.69 -1.49
C LYS A 193 1.45 11.29 -2.09
N SER A 194 0.43 10.55 -1.65
CA SER A 194 0.38 9.09 -1.88
C SER A 194 -0.59 8.66 -2.98
N PHE A 195 -1.64 9.45 -3.29
CA PHE A 195 -2.68 9.01 -4.24
C PHE A 195 -2.12 8.72 -5.64
N GLY A 196 -1.08 9.44 -6.08
CA GLY A 196 -0.43 9.23 -7.37
C GLY A 196 0.21 7.85 -7.52
N PHE A 197 0.75 7.30 -6.44
CA PHE A 197 1.27 5.92 -6.40
C PHE A 197 0.15 4.90 -6.61
N TYR A 198 -0.95 5.02 -5.85
CA TYR A 198 -2.11 4.13 -6.00
C TYR A 198 -2.79 4.29 -7.37
N MET A 199 -2.80 5.51 -7.92
CA MET A 199 -3.31 5.80 -9.26
C MET A 199 -2.56 5.00 -10.33
N VAL A 200 -1.23 4.90 -10.26
CA VAL A 200 -0.43 4.13 -11.21
C VAL A 200 -0.76 2.65 -11.13
N ILE A 201 -0.97 2.11 -9.93
CA ILE A 201 -1.38 0.72 -9.72
C ILE A 201 -2.76 0.46 -10.32
N PHE A 202 -3.74 1.32 -10.07
CA PHE A 202 -5.07 1.21 -10.71
C PHE A 202 -5.00 1.34 -12.21
N LEU A 203 -4.13 2.21 -12.74
CA LEU A 203 -3.96 2.39 -14.16
C LEU A 203 -3.42 1.12 -14.83
N ALA A 204 -2.48 0.43 -14.18
CA ALA A 204 -1.99 -0.87 -14.64
C ALA A 204 -3.12 -1.90 -14.66
N GLY A 205 -3.88 -2.03 -13.56
CA GLY A 205 -5.02 -2.94 -13.51
C GLY A 205 -6.13 -2.62 -14.53
N LEU A 206 -6.36 -1.33 -14.85
CA LEU A 206 -7.31 -0.94 -15.89
C LEU A 206 -6.83 -1.35 -17.30
N GLN A 207 -5.51 -1.36 -17.54
CA GLN A 207 -4.94 -1.75 -18.82
C GLN A 207 -4.93 -3.27 -19.04
N ASP A 208 -5.03 -4.07 -17.98
CA ASP A 208 -5.12 -5.52 -18.05
C ASP A 208 -6.53 -6.01 -18.43
N ILE A 209 -7.56 -5.14 -18.39
CA ILE A 209 -8.93 -5.50 -18.75
C ILE A 209 -9.04 -5.62 -20.28
N PRO A 210 -9.48 -6.78 -20.81
CA PRO A 210 -9.63 -6.97 -22.26
C PRO A 210 -10.60 -5.95 -22.88
N THR A 211 -10.14 -5.27 -23.93
CA THR A 211 -10.95 -4.28 -24.66
C THR A 211 -12.21 -4.86 -25.30
N SER A 212 -12.18 -6.16 -25.67
CA SER A 212 -13.32 -6.88 -26.23
C SER A 212 -14.55 -6.87 -25.32
N LEU A 213 -14.38 -6.87 -24.00
CA LEU A 213 -15.51 -6.76 -23.04
C LEU A 213 -16.21 -5.42 -23.17
N TYR A 214 -15.46 -4.33 -23.35
CA TYR A 214 -16.03 -3.01 -23.53
C TYR A 214 -16.67 -2.83 -24.90
N GLU A 215 -16.15 -3.49 -25.93
CA GLU A 215 -16.71 -3.49 -27.30
C GLU A 215 -18.04 -4.22 -27.32
N ALA A 216 -18.12 -5.43 -26.76
CA ALA A 216 -19.36 -6.19 -26.65
C ALA A 216 -20.44 -5.39 -25.90
N ALA A 217 -20.09 -4.83 -24.72
CA ALA A 217 -21.02 -4.01 -23.94
C ALA A 217 -21.48 -2.74 -24.67
N ARG A 218 -20.69 -2.17 -25.60
CA ARG A 218 -21.14 -1.06 -26.45
C ARG A 218 -22.14 -1.50 -27.50
N VAL A 219 -21.94 -2.68 -28.09
CA VAL A 219 -22.89 -3.27 -29.06
C VAL A 219 -24.23 -3.54 -28.38
N ASP A 220 -24.21 -4.00 -27.11
CA ASP A 220 -25.40 -4.22 -26.28
C ASP A 220 -26.05 -2.92 -25.77
N GLY A 221 -25.50 -1.73 -26.13
CA GLY A 221 -26.06 -0.44 -25.76
C GLY A 221 -25.77 -0.02 -24.32
N ALA A 222 -24.84 -0.68 -23.61
CA ALA A 222 -24.51 -0.36 -22.22
C ALA A 222 -23.90 1.05 -22.08
N SER A 223 -24.47 1.85 -21.16
CA SER A 223 -23.97 3.18 -20.81
C SER A 223 -22.58 3.11 -20.13
N ALA A 224 -21.88 4.25 -20.04
CA ALA A 224 -20.58 4.32 -19.36
C ALA A 224 -20.64 3.87 -17.89
N GLY A 225 -21.70 4.24 -17.17
CA GLY A 225 -21.93 3.84 -15.78
C GLY A 225 -22.19 2.33 -15.63
N GLN A 226 -22.95 1.74 -16.57
CA GLN A 226 -23.17 0.29 -16.60
C GLN A 226 -21.86 -0.46 -16.85
N ARG A 227 -21.08 -0.03 -17.84
CA ARG A 227 -19.75 -0.63 -18.10
C ARG A 227 -18.80 -0.51 -16.90
N PHE A 228 -18.80 0.63 -16.22
CA PHE A 228 -18.02 0.80 -14.99
C PHE A 228 -18.43 -0.21 -13.91
N ARG A 229 -19.74 -0.33 -13.67
CA ARG A 229 -20.27 -1.15 -12.57
C ARG A 229 -20.19 -2.66 -12.85
N SER A 230 -20.40 -3.06 -14.11
CA SER A 230 -20.51 -4.47 -14.51
C SER A 230 -19.19 -5.06 -15.05
N ILE A 231 -18.26 -4.22 -15.53
CA ILE A 231 -16.99 -4.68 -16.12
C ILE A 231 -15.82 -4.13 -15.32
N THR A 232 -15.65 -2.78 -15.28
CA THR A 232 -14.45 -2.15 -14.75
C THR A 232 -14.27 -2.44 -13.26
N PHE A 233 -15.28 -2.16 -12.45
CA PHE A 233 -15.19 -2.31 -11.00
C PHE A 233 -15.00 -3.78 -10.54
N PRO A 234 -15.72 -4.77 -11.08
CA PRO A 234 -15.49 -6.17 -10.76
C PRO A 234 -14.10 -6.68 -11.21
N MET A 235 -13.67 -6.33 -12.43
CA MET A 235 -12.36 -6.74 -12.96
C MET A 235 -11.18 -6.11 -12.23
N LEU A 236 -11.37 -4.94 -11.59
CA LEU A 236 -10.38 -4.33 -10.73
C LEU A 236 -10.33 -4.92 -9.31
N GLY A 237 -11.13 -5.94 -9.00
CA GLY A 237 -11.25 -6.49 -7.65
C GLY A 237 -9.92 -6.81 -6.98
N ASN A 238 -9.01 -7.49 -7.69
CA ASN A 238 -7.68 -7.85 -7.19
C ASN A 238 -6.79 -6.63 -6.98
N THR A 239 -6.78 -5.71 -7.95
CA THR A 239 -6.03 -4.45 -7.86
C THR A 239 -6.56 -3.60 -6.71
N MET A 240 -7.87 -3.51 -6.56
CA MET A 240 -8.53 -2.82 -5.44
C MET A 240 -8.13 -3.44 -4.11
N GLY A 241 -8.19 -4.77 -3.98
CA GLY A 241 -7.78 -5.50 -2.78
C GLY A 241 -6.33 -5.19 -2.40
N PHE A 242 -5.43 -5.25 -3.36
CA PHE A 242 -4.03 -4.91 -3.15
C PHE A 242 -3.83 -3.47 -2.68
N VAL A 243 -4.44 -2.50 -3.37
CA VAL A 243 -4.33 -1.08 -3.02
C VAL A 243 -4.91 -0.79 -1.64
N VAL A 244 -6.06 -1.37 -1.29
CA VAL A 244 -6.68 -1.22 0.03
C VAL A 244 -5.76 -1.72 1.13
N ILE A 245 -5.15 -2.92 0.95
CA ILE A 245 -4.22 -3.49 1.93
C ILE A 245 -3.01 -2.58 2.11
N VAL A 246 -2.36 -2.16 1.02
CA VAL A 246 -1.15 -1.31 1.08
C VAL A 246 -1.47 0.06 1.69
N ALA A 247 -2.59 0.68 1.30
CA ALA A 247 -3.01 1.97 1.84
C ALA A 247 -3.35 1.90 3.33
N LEU A 248 -4.02 0.83 3.77
CA LEU A 248 -4.35 0.65 5.19
C LEU A 248 -3.11 0.40 6.04
N ILE A 249 -2.17 -0.44 5.57
CA ILE A 249 -0.89 -0.64 6.26
C ILE A 249 -0.15 0.69 6.42
N ALA A 250 -0.06 1.49 5.34
CA ALA A 250 0.56 2.81 5.37
C ALA A 250 -0.15 3.76 6.35
N ALA A 251 -1.48 3.69 6.44
CA ALA A 251 -2.27 4.50 7.37
C ALA A 251 -2.04 4.12 8.83
N LEU A 252 -2.02 2.82 9.14
CA LEU A 252 -1.78 2.33 10.52
C LEU A 252 -0.36 2.64 11.01
N GLN A 253 0.59 2.81 10.09
CA GLN A 253 1.98 3.13 10.37
C GLN A 253 2.31 4.62 10.18
N ALA A 254 1.31 5.50 10.13
CA ALA A 254 1.49 6.92 9.93
C ALA A 254 2.28 7.56 11.08
N PHE A 255 3.43 8.19 10.74
CA PHE A 255 4.32 8.82 11.70
C PHE A 255 4.92 10.14 11.19
N ASP A 256 5.65 10.13 10.06
CA ASP A 256 6.51 11.23 9.62
C ASP A 256 5.77 12.57 9.54
N GLN A 257 4.62 12.60 8.89
CA GLN A 257 3.81 13.82 8.72
C GLN A 257 3.23 14.30 10.05
N ILE A 258 2.85 13.39 10.94
CA ILE A 258 2.32 13.71 12.26
C ILE A 258 3.43 14.33 13.13
N TYR A 259 4.58 13.68 13.15
CA TYR A 259 5.74 14.14 13.91
C TYR A 259 6.21 15.53 13.47
N VAL A 260 6.28 15.77 12.15
CA VAL A 260 6.81 17.03 11.60
C VAL A 260 5.79 18.17 11.67
N MET A 261 4.50 17.91 11.35
CA MET A 261 3.49 18.96 11.22
C MET A 261 2.89 19.38 12.57
N THR A 262 2.65 18.42 13.46
CA THR A 262 1.87 18.65 14.68
C THR A 262 2.57 18.16 15.96
N GLY A 263 3.56 17.26 15.83
CA GLY A 263 4.19 16.62 17.00
C GLY A 263 3.21 15.78 17.84
N GLY A 264 2.05 15.39 17.27
CA GLY A 264 0.96 14.70 17.98
C GLY A 264 -0.11 15.62 18.56
N GLY A 265 0.12 16.97 18.51
CA GLY A 265 -0.78 17.99 19.04
C GLY A 265 -1.88 18.45 18.07
N PRO A 266 -2.66 19.48 18.47
CA PRO A 266 -2.77 20.01 19.84
C PRO A 266 -3.51 19.03 20.77
N TYR A 267 -3.16 19.05 22.05
CA TYR A 267 -3.81 18.22 23.10
C TYR A 267 -3.92 16.73 22.77
N GLY A 268 -2.96 16.17 22.01
CA GLY A 268 -2.99 14.76 21.59
C GLY A 268 -3.98 14.43 20.48
N SER A 269 -4.59 15.45 19.80
CA SER A 269 -5.61 15.22 18.76
C SER A 269 -5.08 14.52 17.51
N THR A 270 -3.78 14.55 17.28
CA THR A 270 -3.12 13.83 16.16
C THR A 270 -2.15 12.76 16.64
N GLN A 271 -2.11 12.49 17.94
CA GLN A 271 -1.27 11.44 18.52
C GLN A 271 -1.71 10.07 18.00
N THR A 272 -0.86 9.39 17.23
CA THR A 272 -1.09 8.03 16.74
C THR A 272 -0.31 7.01 17.56
N ILE A 273 -0.65 5.73 17.37
CA ILE A 273 0.04 4.62 18.04
C ILE A 273 1.55 4.62 17.73
N VAL A 274 1.95 4.90 16.48
CA VAL A 274 3.37 4.93 16.10
C VAL A 274 4.08 6.12 16.74
N MET A 275 3.39 7.26 16.86
CA MET A 275 3.91 8.42 17.58
C MET A 275 4.10 8.09 19.07
N GLU A 276 3.18 7.34 19.68
CA GLU A 276 3.31 6.91 21.08
C GLU A 276 4.43 5.88 21.28
N ILE A 277 4.60 4.93 20.34
CA ILE A 277 5.75 4.01 20.33
C ILE A 277 7.06 4.78 20.31
N TYR A 278 7.15 5.82 19.47
CA TYR A 278 8.32 6.67 19.39
C TYR A 278 8.56 7.44 20.71
N GLN A 279 7.52 8.05 21.26
CA GLN A 279 7.64 8.81 22.52
C GLN A 279 8.01 7.89 23.70
N SER A 280 7.37 6.75 23.84
CA SER A 280 7.66 5.79 24.90
C SER A 280 9.06 5.19 24.77
N GLY A 281 9.46 4.78 23.56
CA GLY A 281 10.75 4.13 23.33
C GLY A 281 11.94 5.09 23.37
N PHE A 282 11.83 6.28 22.72
CA PHE A 282 12.98 7.15 22.50
C PHE A 282 12.99 8.42 23.36
N ARG A 283 11.83 8.85 23.88
CA ARG A 283 11.74 10.04 24.74
C ARG A 283 11.65 9.68 26.22
N LYS A 284 10.75 8.73 26.56
CA LYS A 284 10.54 8.25 27.93
C LYS A 284 11.50 7.11 28.31
N LEU A 285 12.14 6.47 27.31
CA LEU A 285 13.03 5.32 27.45
C LEU A 285 12.34 4.09 28.09
N GLU A 286 11.04 3.96 27.95
CA GLU A 286 10.22 2.81 28.37
C GLU A 286 10.26 1.73 27.26
N LEU A 287 11.41 1.08 27.07
CA LEU A 287 11.64 0.16 25.94
C LEU A 287 10.72 -1.08 25.99
N GLY A 288 10.44 -1.59 27.20
CA GLY A 288 9.52 -2.73 27.39
C GLY A 288 8.10 -2.37 26.93
N PHE A 289 7.60 -1.22 27.39
CA PHE A 289 6.27 -0.74 27.00
C PHE A 289 6.15 -0.40 25.51
N ALA A 290 7.14 0.31 24.95
CA ALA A 290 7.19 0.62 23.52
C ALA A 290 7.22 -0.65 22.66
N SER A 291 7.92 -1.69 23.13
CA SER A 291 7.93 -3.02 22.47
C SER A 291 6.54 -3.67 22.51
N ALA A 292 5.84 -3.62 23.65
CA ALA A 292 4.46 -4.15 23.75
C ALA A 292 3.49 -3.41 22.81
N LEU A 293 3.55 -2.07 22.75
CA LEU A 293 2.78 -1.26 21.79
C LEU A 293 3.07 -1.65 20.35
N SER A 294 4.34 -1.88 20.01
CA SER A 294 4.76 -2.30 18.66
C SER A 294 4.18 -3.65 18.29
N TYR A 295 4.14 -4.60 19.23
CA TYR A 295 3.54 -5.93 19.00
C TYR A 295 2.02 -5.86 18.89
N VAL A 296 1.35 -5.02 19.67
CA VAL A 296 -0.09 -4.79 19.52
C VAL A 296 -0.41 -4.21 18.14
N LEU A 297 0.36 -3.20 17.69
CA LEU A 297 0.21 -2.64 16.33
C LEU A 297 0.48 -3.68 15.25
N LEU A 298 1.52 -4.50 15.41
CA LEU A 298 1.82 -5.60 14.49
C LEU A 298 0.64 -6.57 14.38
N LEU A 299 0.06 -6.98 15.51
CA LEU A 299 -1.09 -7.89 15.53
C LEU A 299 -2.34 -7.28 14.89
N ILE A 300 -2.63 -6.01 15.19
CA ILE A 300 -3.74 -5.28 14.55
C ILE A 300 -3.55 -5.24 13.03
N THR A 301 -2.36 -4.85 12.58
CA THR A 301 -2.04 -4.75 11.15
C THR A 301 -2.12 -6.12 10.47
N LEU A 302 -1.61 -7.17 11.10
CA LEU A 302 -1.65 -8.54 10.59
C LEU A 302 -3.09 -9.05 10.45
N VAL A 303 -3.90 -8.89 11.50
CA VAL A 303 -5.30 -9.35 11.51
C VAL A 303 -6.11 -8.61 10.44
N LEU A 304 -5.98 -7.29 10.35
CA LEU A 304 -6.69 -6.49 9.35
C LEU A 304 -6.26 -6.86 7.92
N SER A 305 -4.95 -6.97 7.67
CA SER A 305 -4.43 -7.34 6.35
C SER A 305 -4.84 -8.75 5.93
N LEU A 306 -4.78 -9.71 6.86
CA LEU A 306 -5.20 -11.09 6.60
C LEU A 306 -6.72 -11.18 6.32
N THR A 307 -7.53 -10.46 7.10
CA THR A 307 -8.99 -10.42 6.91
C THR A 307 -9.34 -9.85 5.54
N GLN A 308 -8.70 -8.76 5.15
CA GLN A 308 -8.88 -8.15 3.83
C GLN A 308 -8.43 -9.09 2.71
N PHE A 309 -7.26 -9.71 2.85
CA PHE A 309 -6.74 -10.67 1.87
C PHE A 309 -7.70 -11.84 1.67
N LEU A 310 -8.21 -12.43 2.75
CA LEU A 310 -9.17 -13.52 2.69
C LEU A 310 -10.52 -13.10 2.07
N PHE A 311 -10.95 -11.86 2.35
CA PHE A 311 -12.18 -11.32 1.76
C PHE A 311 -12.07 -11.15 0.24
N PHE A 312 -10.98 -10.55 -0.24
CA PHE A 312 -10.77 -10.34 -1.68
C PHE A 312 -10.49 -11.64 -2.42
N SER A 313 -9.72 -12.57 -1.84
CA SER A 313 -9.41 -13.87 -2.47
C SER A 313 -10.63 -14.79 -2.60
N ARG A 314 -11.64 -14.69 -1.73
CA ARG A 314 -12.90 -15.44 -1.86
C ARG A 314 -13.74 -14.93 -3.03
N ARG A 315 -13.83 -13.62 -3.22
CA ARG A 315 -14.55 -13.01 -4.34
C ARG A 315 -14.02 -13.42 -5.72
N GLU A 316 -12.72 -13.66 -5.81
CA GLU A 316 -12.09 -14.14 -7.05
C GLU A 316 -12.55 -15.55 -7.41
N LYS A 317 -12.66 -16.44 -6.41
CA LYS A 317 -13.10 -17.84 -6.61
C LYS A 317 -14.58 -17.92 -6.97
N ASP A 318 -15.39 -16.99 -6.51
CA ASP A 318 -16.84 -16.94 -6.80
C ASP A 318 -17.11 -16.30 -8.18
N ALA A 319 -16.14 -15.63 -8.79
CA ALA A 319 -16.25 -14.95 -10.08
C ALA A 319 -15.59 -15.73 -11.25
N ALA A 320 -14.83 -16.80 -10.94
CA ALA A 320 -14.16 -17.69 -11.91
C ALA A 320 -14.97 -18.95 -12.18
#